data_2d1953c14481799fd2f5967d74b454aa
#
_entry.id   2d1953c14481799fd2f5967d74b454aa
#
_cell.length_a   1.000
_cell.length_b   1.000
_cell.length_c   1.000
_cell.angle_alpha   90.00
_cell.angle_beta   90.00
_cell.angle_gamma   90.00
#
_symmetry.space_group_name_H-M   'P 1'
#
loop_
_entity.id
_entity.type
_entity.pdbx_description
1 polymer ?
#
loop_
_entity_poly.entity_id
_entity_poly.type
_entity_poly.pdbx_seq_one_letter_code
_entity_poly.pdbx_strand_id
1 'polypeptide(L)'
;MGARGDQRGELLLLGGHYRAPSNSVVGPFATDALRRTHATKAFIGVEGISVGSGLTTPVAAEAEIARVMIEQTRGRVLVVADHSKIGTVADFVIAPLEEVDGLIVDEGCSEGYRQRLTEAGIEVIVAAERASAASGGGG
;
A
#
# COMPACT_ATOMS: atom_id res chain seq x y z
N MET A 1 22.62 22.88 -5.97
CA MET A 1 22.13 22.37 -6.07
C MET A 1 21.90 22.30 -6.40
N GLY A 2 21.92 22.27 -6.47
CA GLY A 2 21.38 22.00 -6.86
C GLY A 2 21.32 21.49 -7.05
N ALA A 3 21.40 21.38 -7.20
CA ALA A 3 21.10 20.55 -7.68
C ALA A 3 21.16 19.47 -7.01
N ARG A 4 21.62 19.26 -6.44
CA ARG A 4 21.63 18.25 -5.87
C ARG A 4 20.83 18.24 -4.84
N GLY A 5 20.84 19.00 -4.21
CA GLY A 5 20.03 18.92 -3.18
C GLY A 5 18.72 18.75 -3.64
N ASP A 6 18.59 19.11 -4.59
CA ASP A 6 17.45 18.99 -5.06
C ASP A 6 17.02 17.75 -5.25
N GLN A 7 17.73 16.87 -5.24
CA GLN A 7 17.26 15.67 -5.33
C GLN A 7 16.49 15.28 -4.20
N ARG A 8 16.55 15.85 -3.08
CA ARG A 8 15.75 15.46 -2.03
C ARG A 8 14.50 16.15 -2.09
N GLY A 9 13.42 15.57 -2.16
CA GLY A 9 12.12 16.17 -2.10
C GLY A 9 11.77 16.62 -0.72
N GLU A 10 10.66 17.29 -0.60
CA GLU A 10 10.13 17.66 0.70
C GLU A 10 9.30 16.52 1.26
N LEU A 11 9.30 16.37 2.57
CA LEU A 11 8.51 15.36 3.24
C LEU A 11 7.40 16.07 4.01
N LEU A 12 6.14 15.71 3.69
CA LEU A 12 5.01 16.23 4.42
C LEU A 12 4.47 15.12 5.30
N LEU A 13 4.42 15.37 6.60
CA LEU A 13 3.92 14.38 7.54
C LEU A 13 2.51 14.72 7.91
N LEU A 14 1.63 13.70 7.83
CA LEU A 14 0.24 13.88 8.15
C LEU A 14 0.06 13.80 9.66
N GLY A 15 -0.69 14.70 10.20
CA GLY A 15 -1.06 14.65 11.61
C GLY A 15 -2.39 13.99 11.77
N GLY A 16 -2.70 13.53 12.98
CA GLY A 16 -3.97 12.89 13.27
C GLY A 16 -3.88 12.06 14.51
N HIS A 17 -4.78 11.11 14.64
CA HIS A 17 -4.78 10.19 15.78
C HIS A 17 -3.75 9.10 15.51
N TYR A 18 -2.74 9.00 16.36
CA TYR A 18 -1.68 8.03 16.16
C TYR A 18 -2.06 6.70 16.79
N ARG A 19 -1.97 5.63 16.00
CA ARG A 19 -2.23 4.28 16.50
C ARG A 19 -0.91 3.57 16.66
N ALA A 20 -0.48 3.37 17.91
CA ALA A 20 0.79 2.72 18.19
C ALA A 20 0.88 1.30 17.64
N PRO A 21 -0.14 0.45 17.77
CA PRO A 21 0.00 -0.93 17.28
C PRO A 21 0.37 -1.04 15.80
N SER A 22 -0.10 -0.14 14.99
CA SER A 22 0.19 -0.18 13.57
C SER A 22 1.11 0.95 13.13
N ASN A 23 1.54 1.81 14.07
CA ASN A 23 2.40 2.93 13.76
C ASN A 23 1.79 3.74 12.61
N SER A 24 0.52 4.04 12.72
CA SER A 24 -0.21 4.73 11.68
C SER A 24 -0.96 5.94 12.22
N VAL A 25 -1.38 6.83 11.34
CA VAL A 25 -2.14 8.00 11.70
C VAL A 25 -3.50 7.88 11.03
N VAL A 26 -4.57 8.05 11.81
CA VAL A 26 -5.93 7.87 11.32
C VAL A 26 -6.81 9.01 11.85
N GLY A 27 -8.07 8.99 11.48
CA GLY A 27 -9.06 9.89 12.04
C GLY A 27 -9.27 11.16 11.23
N PRO A 28 -10.21 12.00 11.68
CA PRO A 28 -10.64 13.14 10.88
C PRO A 28 -9.58 14.19 10.62
N PHE A 29 -8.66 14.43 11.55
CA PHE A 29 -7.61 15.40 11.26
C PHE A 29 -6.79 14.93 10.05
N ALA A 30 -6.51 13.63 9.97
CA ALA A 30 -5.71 13.10 8.87
C ALA A 30 -6.53 13.06 7.58
N THR A 31 -7.77 12.58 7.63
CA THR A 31 -8.56 12.48 6.41
C THR A 31 -8.90 13.86 5.87
N ASP A 32 -9.12 14.86 6.74
CA ASP A 32 -9.41 16.20 6.26
C ASP A 32 -8.22 16.78 5.51
N ALA A 33 -7.01 16.57 6.01
CA ALA A 33 -5.82 17.05 5.33
C ALA A 33 -5.63 16.33 4.00
N LEU A 34 -5.88 15.02 3.98
CA LEU A 34 -5.74 14.26 2.74
C LEU A 34 -6.74 14.71 1.70
N ARG A 35 -7.96 15.06 2.10
CA ARG A 35 -8.98 15.45 1.14
C ARG A 35 -8.62 16.74 0.39
N ARG A 36 -7.66 17.48 0.90
CA ARG A 36 -7.18 18.69 0.22
C ARG A 36 -5.88 18.45 -0.53
N THR A 37 -5.52 17.18 -0.73
CA THR A 37 -4.26 16.81 -1.36
C THR A 37 -4.57 15.94 -2.57
N HIS A 38 -3.83 16.15 -3.66
CA HIS A 38 -3.91 15.25 -4.79
C HIS A 38 -2.53 14.64 -4.99
N ALA A 39 -2.48 13.32 -5.08
CA ALA A 39 -1.21 12.62 -5.28
C ALA A 39 -1.18 11.99 -6.66
N THR A 40 -0.01 11.87 -7.24
CA THR A 40 0.13 11.18 -8.50
C THR A 40 0.30 9.68 -8.28
N LYS A 41 0.72 9.27 -7.10
CA LYS A 41 0.93 7.85 -6.84
C LYS A 41 0.71 7.60 -5.37
N ALA A 42 0.09 6.50 -5.03
CA ALA A 42 -0.10 6.10 -3.64
C ALA A 42 0.41 4.69 -3.44
N PHE A 43 1.07 4.46 -2.30
CA PHE A 43 1.48 3.13 -1.89
C PHE A 43 0.65 2.80 -0.65
N ILE A 44 -0.18 1.77 -0.75
CA ILE A 44 -1.13 1.42 0.29
C ILE A 44 -0.76 0.08 0.90
N GLY A 45 -0.53 0.06 2.21
CA GLY A 45 -0.33 -1.20 2.92
C GLY A 45 -1.68 -1.76 3.33
N VAL A 46 -1.84 -3.08 3.23
CA VAL A 46 -3.10 -3.74 3.58
C VAL A 46 -2.83 -4.98 4.38
N GLU A 47 -3.83 -5.46 5.09
CA GLU A 47 -3.73 -6.73 5.79
C GLU A 47 -4.33 -7.87 4.98
N GLY A 48 -5.06 -7.58 3.95
CA GLY A 48 -5.58 -8.60 3.06
C GLY A 48 -5.84 -8.05 1.67
N ILE A 49 -5.52 -8.87 0.66
CA ILE A 49 -5.88 -8.56 -0.71
C ILE A 49 -6.37 -9.86 -1.34
N SER A 50 -7.59 -9.86 -1.84
CA SER A 50 -8.14 -11.07 -2.45
C SER A 50 -8.95 -10.70 -3.68
N VAL A 51 -9.05 -11.67 -4.59
CA VAL A 51 -9.77 -11.44 -5.83
C VAL A 51 -11.25 -11.15 -5.54
N GLY A 52 -11.82 -11.83 -4.56
CA GLY A 52 -13.24 -11.64 -4.28
C GLY A 52 -13.58 -10.45 -3.41
N SER A 53 -12.72 -10.12 -2.43
CA SER A 53 -13.06 -9.08 -1.45
C SER A 53 -12.29 -7.80 -1.61
N GLY A 54 -11.31 -7.75 -2.50
CA GLY A 54 -10.52 -6.54 -2.68
C GLY A 54 -9.52 -6.33 -1.56
N LEU A 55 -9.32 -5.08 -1.17
CA LEU A 55 -8.37 -4.72 -0.12
C LEU A 55 -9.10 -4.65 1.20
N THR A 56 -8.54 -5.25 2.24
CA THR A 56 -9.18 -5.26 3.54
C THR A 56 -8.18 -5.04 4.68
N THR A 57 -8.69 -4.62 5.82
CA THR A 57 -7.91 -4.37 7.02
C THR A 57 -8.79 -4.65 8.24
N PRO A 58 -8.21 -5.06 9.36
CA PRO A 58 -9.03 -5.33 10.56
C PRO A 58 -9.47 -4.08 11.33
N VAL A 59 -9.04 -2.90 10.94
CA VAL A 59 -9.30 -1.68 11.71
C VAL A 59 -10.07 -0.68 10.86
N ALA A 60 -11.29 -0.35 11.29
CA ALA A 60 -12.15 0.54 10.51
C ALA A 60 -11.52 1.90 10.23
N ALA A 61 -10.83 2.47 11.21
CA ALA A 61 -10.22 3.79 11.01
C ALA A 61 -9.09 3.73 9.98
N GLU A 62 -8.40 2.60 9.89
CA GLU A 62 -7.34 2.45 8.88
C GLU A 62 -7.96 2.23 7.50
N ALA A 63 -9.11 1.58 7.44
CA ALA A 63 -9.79 1.43 6.16
C ALA A 63 -10.21 2.79 5.63
N GLU A 64 -10.68 3.66 6.52
CA GLU A 64 -11.13 4.99 6.12
C GLU A 64 -9.99 5.82 5.56
N ILE A 65 -8.84 5.88 6.23
CA ILE A 65 -7.76 6.71 5.75
C ILE A 65 -7.20 6.14 4.43
N ALA A 66 -7.12 4.82 4.30
CA ALA A 66 -6.65 4.21 3.07
C ALA A 66 -7.61 4.52 1.92
N ARG A 67 -8.91 4.52 2.20
CA ARG A 67 -9.90 4.85 1.19
C ARG A 67 -9.71 6.28 0.69
N VAL A 68 -9.48 7.22 1.60
CA VAL A 68 -9.26 8.60 1.21
C VAL A 68 -7.98 8.73 0.40
N MET A 69 -6.93 8.00 0.78
CA MET A 69 -5.68 8.02 0.01
C MET A 69 -5.94 7.58 -1.43
N ILE A 70 -6.73 6.54 -1.63
CA ILE A 70 -7.03 6.06 -2.96
C ILE A 70 -7.85 7.10 -3.72
N GLU A 71 -8.85 7.67 -3.07
CA GLU A 71 -9.71 8.66 -3.74
C GLU A 71 -8.95 9.90 -4.17
N GLN A 72 -7.92 10.27 -3.43
CA GLN A 72 -7.16 11.48 -3.73
C GLN A 72 -5.98 11.23 -4.67
N THR A 73 -5.81 10.00 -5.15
CA THR A 73 -4.72 9.67 -6.05
C THR A 73 -5.19 9.80 -7.49
N ARG A 74 -4.50 10.63 -8.25
CA ARG A 74 -4.88 10.83 -9.65
C ARG A 74 -4.18 9.87 -10.58
N GLY A 75 -3.08 9.30 -10.18
CA GLY A 75 -2.32 8.36 -10.99
C GLY A 75 -2.46 6.95 -10.47
N ARG A 76 -1.36 6.33 -10.11
CA ARG A 76 -1.38 4.90 -9.83
C ARG A 76 -1.54 4.60 -8.36
N VAL A 77 -2.40 3.64 -8.06
CA VAL A 77 -2.58 3.11 -6.72
C VAL A 77 -1.88 1.76 -6.67
N LEU A 78 -0.83 1.68 -5.86
CA LEU A 78 -0.05 0.45 -5.73
C LEU A 78 -0.18 -0.08 -4.31
N VAL A 79 -0.49 -1.37 -4.20
CA VAL A 79 -0.59 -2.01 -2.89
C VAL A 79 0.75 -2.65 -2.58
N VAL A 80 1.20 -2.55 -1.34
CA VAL A 80 2.43 -3.17 -0.89
C VAL A 80 2.06 -4.18 0.18
N ALA A 81 2.39 -5.44 -0.01
CA ALA A 81 2.04 -6.48 0.94
C ALA A 81 2.99 -7.64 0.81
N ASP A 82 3.23 -8.35 1.91
CA ASP A 82 3.98 -9.59 1.82
C ASP A 82 2.99 -10.72 1.46
N HIS A 83 3.53 -11.87 1.11
CA HIS A 83 2.70 -12.95 0.58
C HIS A 83 1.65 -13.45 1.57
N SER A 84 1.86 -13.24 2.86
CA SER A 84 0.89 -13.73 3.83
C SER A 84 -0.44 -12.98 3.75
N LYS A 85 -0.45 -11.81 3.11
CA LYS A 85 -1.67 -11.03 2.97
C LYS A 85 -2.46 -11.42 1.73
N ILE A 86 -1.86 -12.22 0.85
CA ILE A 86 -2.51 -12.57 -0.41
C ILE A 86 -3.57 -13.64 -0.15
N GLY A 87 -4.77 -13.39 -0.59
CA GLY A 87 -5.89 -14.29 -0.37
C GLY A 87 -6.53 -14.13 1.01
N THR A 88 -5.99 -13.27 1.85
CA THR A 88 -6.54 -13.03 3.18
C THR A 88 -7.64 -11.99 3.13
N VAL A 89 -8.69 -12.18 3.92
CA VAL A 89 -9.80 -11.24 3.99
C VAL A 89 -9.96 -10.81 5.45
N ALA A 90 -9.83 -9.51 5.69
CA ALA A 90 -10.00 -8.95 7.02
C ALA A 90 -11.37 -8.30 7.15
N ASP A 91 -11.66 -7.72 8.31
CA ASP A 91 -13.03 -7.32 8.65
C ASP A 91 -13.57 -6.13 7.88
N PHE A 92 -12.73 -5.16 7.51
CA PHE A 92 -13.24 -3.93 6.91
C PHE A 92 -12.68 -3.76 5.50
N VAL A 93 -13.55 -3.46 4.55
CA VAL A 93 -13.16 -3.29 3.16
C VAL A 93 -12.59 -1.90 2.96
N ILE A 94 -11.44 -1.83 2.31
CA ILE A 94 -10.87 -0.56 1.92
C ILE A 94 -11.39 -0.19 0.53
N ALA A 95 -11.26 -1.07 -0.42
CA ALA A 95 -11.62 -0.79 -1.80
C ALA A 95 -11.69 -2.08 -2.61
N PRO A 96 -12.47 -2.09 -3.69
CA PRO A 96 -12.48 -3.24 -4.58
C PRO A 96 -11.20 -3.27 -5.42
N LEU A 97 -10.88 -4.42 -5.98
CA LEU A 97 -9.67 -4.57 -6.76
C LEU A 97 -9.63 -3.65 -7.98
N GLU A 98 -10.77 -3.29 -8.51
CA GLU A 98 -10.83 -2.43 -9.68
C GLU A 98 -10.17 -1.08 -9.46
N GLU A 99 -10.02 -0.68 -8.21
CA GLU A 99 -9.39 0.61 -7.91
C GLU A 99 -7.89 0.49 -7.70
N VAL A 100 -7.33 -0.71 -7.89
CA VAL A 100 -5.92 -0.95 -7.67
C VAL A 100 -5.23 -1.16 -9.00
N ASP A 101 -4.10 -0.50 -9.19
CA ASP A 101 -3.33 -0.64 -10.44
C ASP A 101 -2.26 -1.70 -10.33
N GLY A 102 -1.65 -1.84 -9.19
CA GLY A 102 -0.58 -2.82 -9.05
C GLY A 102 -0.38 -3.31 -7.63
N LEU A 103 0.31 -4.43 -7.51
CA LEU A 103 0.68 -5.02 -6.23
C LEU A 103 2.17 -5.28 -6.22
N ILE A 104 2.84 -4.79 -5.19
CA ILE A 104 4.25 -5.09 -4.96
C ILE A 104 4.29 -6.13 -3.84
N VAL A 105 4.79 -7.32 -4.14
CA VAL A 105 4.75 -8.43 -3.20
C VAL A 105 6.08 -9.19 -3.28
N ASP A 106 6.42 -9.91 -2.21
CA ASP A 106 7.65 -10.70 -2.18
C ASP A 106 7.50 -11.99 -2.96
N GLU A 107 8.59 -12.73 -3.05
CA GLU A 107 8.63 -13.93 -3.87
C GLU A 107 7.77 -15.06 -3.35
N GLY A 108 7.27 -14.97 -2.14
CA GLY A 108 6.44 -16.03 -1.58
C GLY A 108 5.03 -16.11 -2.15
N CYS A 109 4.63 -15.16 -2.97
CA CYS A 109 3.30 -15.21 -3.56
C CYS A 109 3.24 -16.30 -4.61
N SER A 110 2.25 -17.19 -4.54
CA SER A 110 2.18 -18.31 -5.46
C SER A 110 1.92 -17.83 -6.88
N GLU A 111 2.44 -18.58 -7.82
CA GLU A 111 2.26 -18.19 -9.19
C GLU A 111 0.82 -18.26 -9.60
N GLY A 112 0.07 -19.21 -9.11
CA GLY A 112 -1.34 -19.28 -9.43
C GLY A 112 -2.12 -18.08 -8.98
N TYR A 113 -1.84 -17.58 -7.78
CA TYR A 113 -2.57 -16.41 -7.32
C TYR A 113 -2.10 -15.16 -8.06
N ARG A 114 -0.81 -15.09 -8.40
CA ARG A 114 -0.34 -13.96 -9.20
C ARG A 114 -1.08 -13.92 -10.52
N GLN A 115 -1.31 -15.09 -11.12
CA GLN A 115 -2.00 -15.11 -12.39
C GLN A 115 -3.45 -14.64 -12.21
N ARG A 116 -4.10 -15.04 -11.13
CA ARG A 116 -5.47 -14.60 -10.90
C ARG A 116 -5.55 -13.08 -10.72
N LEU A 117 -4.57 -12.50 -10.03
CA LEU A 117 -4.55 -11.05 -9.86
C LEU A 117 -4.29 -10.36 -11.19
N THR A 118 -3.40 -10.91 -11.98
CA THR A 118 -3.10 -10.33 -13.30
C THR A 118 -4.34 -10.38 -14.17
N GLU A 119 -5.10 -11.48 -14.12
CA GLU A 119 -6.33 -11.59 -14.89
C GLU A 119 -7.39 -10.61 -14.41
N ALA A 120 -7.31 -10.20 -13.16
CA ALA A 120 -8.22 -9.22 -12.61
C ALA A 120 -7.77 -7.78 -12.90
N GLY A 121 -6.69 -7.62 -13.66
CA GLY A 121 -6.24 -6.29 -14.05
C GLY A 121 -5.14 -5.69 -13.20
N ILE A 122 -4.57 -6.46 -12.28
CA ILE A 122 -3.54 -5.94 -11.38
C ILE A 122 -2.17 -6.26 -11.93
N GLU A 123 -1.29 -5.26 -12.01
CA GLU A 123 0.09 -5.52 -12.38
C GLU A 123 0.81 -6.06 -11.15
N VAL A 124 1.30 -7.29 -11.18
CA VAL A 124 1.97 -7.87 -10.02
C VAL A 124 3.48 -7.68 -10.19
N ILE A 125 4.09 -6.97 -9.25
CA ILE A 125 5.51 -6.69 -9.24
C ILE A 125 6.11 -7.48 -8.10
N VAL A 126 6.96 -8.45 -8.42
CA VAL A 126 7.57 -9.30 -7.39
C VAL A 126 8.91 -8.70 -7.01
N ALA A 127 9.05 -8.35 -5.74
CA ALA A 127 10.28 -7.76 -5.25
C ALA A 127 11.20 -8.86 -4.77
N ALA A 128 12.35 -8.97 -5.40
CA ALA A 128 13.29 -10.00 -5.03
C ALA A 128 14.09 -9.55 -3.82
N GLU A 129 14.39 -10.50 -2.95
CA GLU A 129 15.15 -10.16 -1.80
C GLU A 129 16.59 -9.94 -2.19
N ARG A 130 17.24 -8.94 -1.60
CA ARG A 130 18.60 -8.66 -1.95
C ARG A 130 19.51 -9.54 -1.15
N ALA A 131 19.67 -10.65 -1.60
CA ALA A 131 20.45 -11.59 -0.90
C ALA A 131 21.79 -11.10 -0.57
N SER A 132 22.45 -10.64 -1.51
CA SER A 132 23.73 -10.27 -1.20
C SER A 132 23.72 -9.33 -0.08
N ALA A 133 22.94 -8.56 -0.16
CA ALA A 133 22.92 -7.57 0.80
C ALA A 133 23.00 -8.22 2.03
N ALA A 134 22.26 -8.84 2.15
CA ALA A 134 22.13 -9.33 3.33
C ALA A 134 23.29 -9.93 3.67
N SER A 135 23.57 -10.69 3.06
CA SER A 135 24.43 -11.42 3.54
C SER A 135 25.58 -10.90 3.61
N GLY A 136 25.77 -10.46 2.78
CA GLY A 136 26.95 -10.12 2.71
C GLY A 136 27.35 -9.74 3.90
N GLY A 137 26.89 -8.98 4.07
CA GLY A 137 27.39 -8.43 5.07
C GLY A 137 27.78 -9.36 5.94
N GLY A 138 27.23 -9.97 6.08
CA GLY A 138 27.50 -10.71 7.02
C GLY A 138 28.70 -10.87 7.20
N GLY A 139 29.05 -10.97 6.52
CA GLY A 139 30.29 -11.21 6.68
C GLY A 139 30.51 -10.99 7.90
#